data_931b1d94927252dbc4cd31e551beff26
#
_entry.id   931b1d94927252dbc4cd31e551beff26
#
_cell.length_a   1.000
_cell.length_b   1.000
_cell.length_c   1.000
_cell.angle_alpha   90.00
_cell.angle_beta   90.00
_cell.angle_gamma   90.00
#
_symmetry.space_group_name_H-M   'P 1'
#
loop_
_entity.id
_entity.type
_entity.pdbx_description
1 polymer ?
#
loop_
_entity_poly.entity_id
_entity_poly.type
_entity_poly.pdbx_seq_one_letter_code
_entity_poly.pdbx_strand_id
1 'polypeptide(L)'
;MILFAISYIAGHKADNEGFFVGNRKSAWYIVAFAMIGSTISGVTFVSVPGMVQASGFSYLQMVLGFIVGQFIIAFILVPLFYRMNLVSIYEYLENRFGASSYKTGAWFFFISKMLGAAVRLFLVCLTLQLLIFDPFHIPFIINVILTVLIVWLYTFRGGVKSLIWT
;
A
#
# COMPACT_ATOMS: atom_id res chain seq x y z
N MET A 1 4.06 3.62 -20.10
CA MET A 1 4.91 2.71 -20.91
C MET A 1 5.94 1.98 -20.06
N ILE A 2 6.80 2.66 -19.32
CA ILE A 2 7.85 2.04 -18.48
C ILE A 2 7.27 1.06 -17.45
N LEU A 3 6.23 1.45 -16.71
CA LEU A 3 5.56 0.60 -15.71
C LEU A 3 5.02 -0.71 -16.31
N PHE A 4 4.42 -0.65 -17.49
CA PHE A 4 3.92 -1.85 -18.19
C PHE A 4 5.05 -2.77 -18.64
N ALA A 5 6.18 -2.21 -19.12
CA ALA A 5 7.35 -3.00 -19.50
C ALA A 5 7.96 -3.71 -18.28
N ILE A 6 8.12 -3.00 -17.14
CA ILE A 6 8.64 -3.59 -15.90
C ILE A 6 7.68 -4.67 -15.38
N SER A 7 6.37 -4.41 -15.36
CA SER A 7 5.37 -5.39 -14.94
C SER A 7 5.39 -6.66 -15.82
N TYR A 8 5.55 -6.52 -17.13
CA TYR A 8 5.65 -7.65 -18.05
C TYR A 8 6.91 -8.48 -17.82
N ILE A 9 8.07 -7.83 -17.67
CA ILE A 9 9.36 -8.51 -17.47
C ILE A 9 9.42 -9.18 -16.08
N ALA A 10 8.97 -8.49 -15.03
CA ALA A 10 8.99 -9.01 -13.66
C ALA A 10 7.94 -10.11 -13.43
N GLY A 11 6.79 -10.05 -14.12
CA GLY A 11 5.68 -10.99 -13.95
C GLY A 11 5.77 -12.27 -14.77
N HIS A 12 6.66 -12.33 -15.77
CA HIS A 12 6.66 -13.41 -16.78
C HIS A 12 6.98 -14.83 -16.26
N LYS A 13 7.50 -14.98 -15.02
CA LYS A 13 7.80 -16.26 -14.36
C LYS A 13 7.41 -16.26 -12.87
N ALA A 14 6.34 -15.57 -12.51
CA ALA A 14 5.89 -15.57 -11.12
C ALA A 14 5.02 -16.82 -10.87
N ASP A 15 5.53 -17.76 -10.09
CA ASP A 15 4.74 -18.79 -9.43
C ASP A 15 3.95 -18.20 -8.25
N ASN A 16 3.15 -19.01 -7.55
CA ASN A 16 2.33 -18.54 -6.42
C ASN A 16 3.17 -17.88 -5.31
N GLU A 17 4.36 -18.37 -5.00
CA GLU A 17 5.25 -17.74 -4.02
C GLU A 17 5.83 -16.42 -4.55
N GLY A 18 6.19 -16.36 -5.83
CA GLY A 18 6.63 -15.13 -6.48
C GLY A 18 5.55 -14.06 -6.49
N PHE A 19 4.29 -14.46 -6.68
CA PHE A 19 3.16 -13.54 -6.73
C PHE A 19 2.83 -12.93 -5.36
N PHE A 20 2.79 -13.73 -4.27
CA PHE A 20 2.37 -13.27 -2.95
C PHE A 20 3.50 -12.74 -2.08
N VAL A 21 4.69 -13.34 -2.10
CA VAL A 21 5.79 -13.01 -1.18
C VAL A 21 7.12 -12.68 -1.88
N GLY A 22 7.13 -12.54 -3.21
CA GLY A 22 8.33 -12.22 -3.97
C GLY A 22 9.47 -13.23 -3.82
N ASN A 23 9.15 -14.52 -3.57
CA ASN A 23 10.08 -15.62 -3.29
C ASN A 23 11.03 -15.37 -2.10
N ARG A 24 10.76 -14.37 -1.24
CA ARG A 24 11.59 -13.93 -0.10
C ARG A 24 13.07 -13.67 -0.46
N LYS A 25 13.36 -13.38 -1.75
CA LYS A 25 14.73 -13.19 -2.27
C LYS A 25 15.05 -11.74 -2.62
N SER A 26 14.16 -10.81 -2.33
CA SER A 26 14.41 -9.39 -2.58
C SER A 26 15.48 -8.85 -1.65
N ALA A 27 16.44 -8.09 -2.18
CA ALA A 27 17.48 -7.47 -1.38
C ALA A 27 16.86 -6.48 -0.38
N TRP A 28 17.34 -6.45 0.86
CA TRP A 28 16.76 -5.67 1.95
C TRP A 28 16.62 -4.18 1.64
N TYR A 29 17.58 -3.59 0.91
CA TYR A 29 17.55 -2.18 0.53
C TYR A 29 16.44 -1.88 -0.50
N ILE A 30 16.16 -2.80 -1.43
CA ILE A 30 15.06 -2.66 -2.40
C ILE A 30 13.71 -2.68 -1.67
N VAL A 31 13.56 -3.61 -0.73
CA VAL A 31 12.35 -3.70 0.09
C VAL A 31 12.19 -2.44 0.94
N ALA A 32 13.26 -1.93 1.55
CA ALA A 32 13.23 -0.70 2.33
C ALA A 32 12.80 0.50 1.48
N PHE A 33 13.34 0.69 0.28
CA PHE A 33 12.93 1.74 -0.63
C PHE A 33 11.46 1.58 -1.08
N ALA A 34 11.03 0.38 -1.41
CA ALA A 34 9.64 0.10 -1.77
C ALA A 34 8.68 0.40 -0.61
N MET A 35 9.06 0.08 0.63
CA MET A 35 8.27 0.42 1.83
C MET A 35 8.17 1.93 2.04
N ILE A 36 9.27 2.66 1.89
CA ILE A 36 9.25 4.13 1.97
C ILE A 36 8.33 4.69 0.89
N GLY A 37 8.46 4.24 -0.36
CA GLY A 37 7.62 4.67 -1.48
C GLY A 37 6.13 4.38 -1.25
N SER A 38 5.79 3.25 -0.61
CA SER A 38 4.41 2.88 -0.31
C SER A 38 3.80 3.65 0.87
N THR A 39 4.63 4.20 1.77
CA THR A 39 4.18 4.99 2.93
C THR A 39 4.07 6.47 2.62
N ILE A 40 4.94 7.00 1.76
CA ILE A 40 4.87 8.40 1.30
C ILE A 40 3.82 8.49 0.19
N SER A 41 2.63 8.97 0.52
CA SER A 41 1.61 9.27 -0.49
C SER A 41 1.69 10.74 -0.92
N GLY A 42 1.28 11.04 -2.16
CA GLY A 42 1.18 12.43 -2.63
C GLY A 42 0.26 13.29 -1.74
N VAL A 43 -0.78 12.68 -1.18
CA VAL A 43 -1.67 13.34 -0.21
C VAL A 43 -0.88 13.75 1.04
N THR A 44 -0.07 12.86 1.61
CA THR A 44 0.74 13.15 2.79
C THR A 44 1.74 14.27 2.49
N PHE A 45 2.35 14.26 1.31
CA PHE A 45 3.34 15.25 0.92
C PHE A 45 2.77 16.68 0.84
N VAL A 46 1.52 16.81 0.47
CA VAL A 46 0.83 18.11 0.39
C VAL A 46 0.17 18.47 1.71
N SER A 47 -0.49 17.50 2.38
CA SER A 47 -1.29 17.79 3.57
C SER A 47 -0.48 18.07 4.82
N VAL A 48 0.68 17.41 4.99
CA VAL A 48 1.51 17.60 6.20
C VAL A 48 2.06 19.04 6.31
N PRO A 49 2.66 19.64 5.26
CA PRO A 49 3.05 21.06 5.30
C PRO A 49 1.86 22.00 5.57
N GLY A 50 0.70 21.71 4.96
CA GLY A 50 -0.53 22.47 5.22
C GLY A 50 -1.01 22.38 6.67
N MET A 51 -0.91 21.20 7.29
CA MET A 51 -1.22 21.03 8.72
C MET A 51 -0.25 21.79 9.63
N VAL A 52 1.03 21.81 9.30
CA VAL A 52 2.03 22.59 10.05
C VAL A 52 1.71 24.08 9.99
N GLN A 53 1.26 24.58 8.84
CA GLN A 53 0.84 25.97 8.70
C GLN A 53 -0.41 26.30 9.55
N ALA A 54 -1.36 25.37 9.65
CA ALA A 54 -2.62 25.58 10.35
C ALA A 54 -2.53 25.36 11.86
N SER A 55 -1.76 24.36 12.32
CA SER A 55 -1.70 23.92 13.73
C SER A 55 -0.30 23.93 14.35
N GLY A 56 0.68 24.56 13.68
CA GLY A 56 2.07 24.56 14.11
C GLY A 56 2.66 23.15 14.09
N PHE A 57 3.63 22.89 14.97
CA PHE A 57 4.31 21.61 15.06
C PHE A 57 3.56 20.49 15.81
N SER A 58 2.24 20.60 16.02
CA SER A 58 1.45 19.54 16.69
C SER A 58 1.58 18.18 16.01
N TYR A 59 1.76 18.17 14.68
CA TYR A 59 1.98 16.94 13.90
C TYR A 59 3.26 16.19 14.31
N LEU A 60 4.25 16.88 14.88
CA LEU A 60 5.50 16.27 15.35
C LEU A 60 5.27 15.21 16.43
N GLN A 61 4.27 15.39 17.29
CA GLN A 61 3.91 14.41 18.34
C GLN A 61 3.48 13.08 17.69
N MET A 62 2.69 13.15 16.62
CA MET A 62 2.26 11.97 15.87
C MET A 62 3.45 11.28 15.21
N VAL A 63 4.38 12.05 14.62
CA VAL A 63 5.61 11.51 14.00
C VAL A 63 6.47 10.77 15.03
N LEU A 64 6.66 11.33 16.23
CA LEU A 64 7.38 10.67 17.31
C LEU A 64 6.71 9.36 17.72
N GLY A 65 5.37 9.35 17.83
CA GLY A 65 4.62 8.13 18.08
C GLY A 65 4.82 7.07 16.99
N PHE A 66 4.83 7.46 15.72
CA PHE A 66 5.13 6.55 14.61
C PHE A 66 6.54 5.98 14.68
N ILE A 67 7.54 6.77 15.05
CA ILE A 67 8.93 6.30 15.19
C ILE A 67 8.98 5.20 16.25
N VAL A 68 8.41 5.42 17.44
CA VAL A 68 8.34 4.41 18.50
C VAL A 68 7.61 3.15 18.00
N GLY A 69 6.48 3.32 17.32
CA GLY A 69 5.73 2.20 16.72
C GLY A 69 6.57 1.39 15.73
N GLN A 70 7.33 2.05 14.88
CA GLN A 70 8.22 1.38 13.92
C GLN A 70 9.34 0.59 14.61
N PHE A 71 9.91 1.09 15.70
CA PHE A 71 10.87 0.33 16.50
C PHE A 71 10.24 -0.94 17.07
N ILE A 72 9.04 -0.87 17.62
CA ILE A 72 8.31 -2.05 18.12
C ILE A 72 8.07 -3.06 17.00
N ILE A 73 7.63 -2.60 15.83
CA ILE A 73 7.43 -3.47 14.67
C ILE A 73 8.74 -4.14 14.26
N ALA A 74 9.83 -3.39 14.13
CA ALA A 74 11.12 -3.89 13.67
C ALA A 74 11.74 -4.90 14.62
N PHE A 75 11.67 -4.67 15.93
CA PHE A 75 12.37 -5.52 16.93
C PHE A 75 11.50 -6.63 17.49
N ILE A 76 10.18 -6.51 17.47
CA ILE A 76 9.28 -7.50 18.05
C ILE A 76 8.51 -8.22 16.94
N LEU A 77 7.81 -7.48 16.08
CA LEU A 77 6.87 -8.07 15.13
C LEU A 77 7.58 -8.78 13.98
N VAL A 78 8.58 -8.15 13.38
CA VAL A 78 9.32 -8.73 12.25
C VAL A 78 10.05 -10.03 12.65
N PRO A 79 10.81 -10.10 13.77
CA PRO A 79 11.39 -11.36 14.23
C PRO A 79 10.36 -12.46 14.51
N LEU A 80 9.19 -12.09 15.05
CA LEU A 80 8.10 -13.02 15.29
C LEU A 80 7.60 -13.66 13.99
N PHE A 81 7.40 -12.84 12.95
CA PHE A 81 6.99 -13.31 11.61
C PHE A 81 7.99 -14.29 11.01
N TYR A 82 9.29 -13.98 11.10
CA TYR A 82 10.33 -14.87 10.59
C TYR A 82 10.43 -16.19 11.37
N ARG A 83 10.33 -16.14 12.71
CA ARG A 83 10.40 -17.35 13.56
C ARG A 83 9.23 -18.29 13.32
N MET A 84 8.06 -17.78 13.08
CA MET A 84 6.83 -18.56 12.89
C MET A 84 6.53 -18.84 11.40
N ASN A 85 7.37 -18.36 10.47
CA ASN A 85 7.15 -18.46 9.02
C ASN A 85 5.76 -17.94 8.57
N LEU A 86 5.23 -16.92 9.24
CA LEU A 86 3.91 -16.38 8.98
C LEU A 86 3.90 -15.58 7.66
N VAL A 87 2.80 -15.70 6.93
CA VAL A 87 2.50 -14.82 5.79
C VAL A 87 1.70 -13.61 6.25
N SER A 88 0.93 -13.76 7.33
CA SER A 88 0.03 -12.72 7.83
C SER A 88 -0.08 -12.79 9.36
N ILE A 89 -0.28 -11.61 10.00
CA ILE A 89 -0.54 -11.53 11.44
C ILE A 89 -1.82 -12.27 11.84
N TYR A 90 -2.76 -12.42 10.91
CA TYR A 90 -4.03 -13.11 11.18
C TYR A 90 -3.84 -14.61 11.35
N GLU A 91 -2.86 -15.21 10.68
CA GLU A 91 -2.44 -16.59 10.88
C GLU A 91 -1.91 -16.82 12.32
N TYR A 92 -1.17 -15.84 12.86
CA TYR A 92 -0.79 -15.85 14.27
C TYR A 92 -2.01 -15.83 15.21
N LEU A 93 -3.01 -14.99 14.88
CA LEU A 93 -4.24 -14.94 15.67
C LEU A 93 -5.01 -16.26 15.62
N GLU A 94 -5.02 -16.94 14.47
CA GLU A 94 -5.64 -18.25 14.32
C GLU A 94 -4.99 -19.30 15.23
N ASN A 95 -3.67 -19.38 15.18
CA ASN A 95 -2.89 -20.35 15.95
C ASN A 95 -3.00 -20.12 17.47
N ARG A 96 -3.24 -18.89 17.93
CA ARG A 96 -3.28 -18.54 19.35
C ARG A 96 -4.69 -18.43 19.92
N PHE A 97 -5.64 -17.92 19.14
CA PHE A 97 -7.00 -17.57 19.60
C PHE A 97 -8.10 -18.26 18.81
N GLY A 98 -7.74 -19.06 17.80
CA GLY A 98 -8.66 -19.82 16.98
C GLY A 98 -9.23 -19.09 15.76
N ALA A 99 -9.95 -19.85 14.92
CA ALA A 99 -10.45 -19.42 13.62
C ALA A 99 -11.42 -18.23 13.65
N SER A 100 -12.16 -18.05 14.74
CA SER A 100 -13.06 -16.89 14.91
C SER A 100 -12.28 -15.59 14.98
N SER A 101 -11.17 -15.57 15.71
CA SER A 101 -10.29 -14.41 15.85
C SER A 101 -9.61 -14.06 14.50
N TYR A 102 -9.16 -15.08 13.76
CA TYR A 102 -8.66 -14.91 12.40
C TYR A 102 -9.68 -14.22 11.50
N LYS A 103 -10.89 -14.77 11.40
CA LYS A 103 -11.95 -14.24 10.52
C LYS A 103 -12.33 -12.80 10.88
N THR A 104 -12.51 -12.53 12.17
CA THR A 104 -12.86 -11.18 12.65
C THR A 104 -11.74 -10.17 12.30
N GLY A 105 -10.50 -10.51 12.59
CA GLY A 105 -9.35 -9.64 12.25
C GLY A 105 -9.22 -9.41 10.75
N ALA A 106 -9.36 -10.46 9.94
CA ALA A 106 -9.30 -10.36 8.49
C ALA A 106 -10.42 -9.49 7.90
N TRP A 107 -11.65 -9.59 8.43
CA TRP A 107 -12.77 -8.75 8.03
C TRP A 107 -12.55 -7.28 8.35
N PHE A 108 -12.15 -6.95 9.57
CA PHE A 108 -11.86 -5.56 9.94
C PHE A 108 -10.71 -4.97 9.10
N PHE A 109 -9.68 -5.76 8.85
CA PHE A 109 -8.59 -5.34 7.96
C PHE A 109 -9.09 -5.07 6.54
N PHE A 110 -9.88 -5.99 5.98
CA PHE A 110 -10.41 -5.84 4.64
C PHE A 110 -11.22 -4.55 4.50
N ILE A 111 -12.17 -4.32 5.41
CA ILE A 111 -13.00 -3.11 5.42
C ILE A 111 -12.12 -1.85 5.55
N SER A 112 -11.18 -1.85 6.48
CA SER A 112 -10.26 -0.72 6.70
C SER A 112 -9.42 -0.42 5.46
N LYS A 113 -8.88 -1.44 4.80
CA LYS A 113 -8.10 -1.29 3.58
C LYS A 113 -8.92 -0.82 2.40
N MET A 114 -10.13 -1.34 2.24
CA MET A 114 -11.06 -0.90 1.18
C MET A 114 -11.43 0.58 1.35
N LEU A 115 -11.80 1.00 2.55
CA LEU A 115 -12.10 2.41 2.82
C LEU A 115 -10.89 3.31 2.58
N GLY A 116 -9.71 2.93 3.09
CA GLY A 116 -8.48 3.68 2.88
C GLY A 116 -8.06 3.77 1.40
N ALA A 117 -8.25 2.72 0.63
CA ALA A 117 -7.99 2.71 -0.80
C ALA A 117 -8.99 3.60 -1.56
N ALA A 118 -10.28 3.54 -1.20
CA ALA A 118 -11.32 4.36 -1.82
C ALA A 118 -11.07 5.86 -1.62
N VAL A 119 -10.69 6.28 -0.40
CA VAL A 119 -10.36 7.69 -0.12
C VAL A 119 -9.14 8.15 -0.94
N ARG A 120 -8.09 7.34 -1.01
CA ARG A 120 -6.89 7.68 -1.82
C ARG A 120 -7.23 7.79 -3.30
N LEU A 121 -7.98 6.83 -3.83
CA LEU A 121 -8.43 6.84 -5.22
C LEU A 121 -9.27 8.07 -5.52
N PHE A 122 -10.22 8.41 -4.64
CA PHE A 122 -11.05 9.61 -4.78
C PHE A 122 -10.20 10.87 -4.87
N LEU A 123 -9.20 11.04 -4.00
CA LEU A 123 -8.33 12.22 -4.02
C LEU A 123 -7.49 12.31 -5.30
N VAL A 124 -6.97 11.17 -5.80
CA VAL A 124 -6.27 11.11 -7.08
C VAL A 124 -7.20 11.49 -8.23
N CYS A 125 -8.39 10.90 -8.28
CA CYS A 125 -9.38 11.21 -9.31
C CYS A 125 -9.84 12.67 -9.26
N LEU A 126 -10.01 13.22 -8.05
CA LEU A 126 -10.37 14.64 -7.88
C LEU A 126 -9.27 15.55 -8.45
N THR A 127 -8.01 15.26 -8.14
CA THR A 127 -6.88 16.03 -8.67
C THR A 127 -6.79 15.94 -10.21
N LEU A 128 -6.94 14.73 -10.77
CA LEU A 128 -6.94 14.52 -12.21
C LEU A 128 -8.13 15.23 -12.87
N GLN A 129 -9.30 15.22 -12.22
CA GLN A 129 -10.48 15.93 -12.70
C GLN A 129 -10.19 17.41 -12.85
N LEU A 130 -9.76 18.06 -11.78
CA LEU A 130 -9.51 19.51 -11.77
C LEU A 130 -8.40 19.96 -12.73
N LEU A 131 -7.33 19.16 -12.86
CA LEU A 131 -6.17 19.56 -13.66
C LEU A 131 -6.27 19.17 -15.15
N ILE A 132 -6.96 18.07 -15.47
CA ILE A 132 -6.91 17.47 -16.80
C ILE A 132 -8.29 17.37 -17.43
N PHE A 133 -9.28 16.83 -16.72
CA PHE A 133 -10.55 16.44 -17.33
C PHE A 133 -11.60 17.56 -17.38
N ASP A 134 -11.58 18.49 -16.42
CA ASP A 134 -12.52 19.64 -16.42
C ASP A 134 -12.41 20.55 -17.67
N PRO A 135 -11.20 20.85 -18.18
CA PRO A 135 -11.07 21.60 -19.43
C PRO A 135 -11.72 20.93 -20.65
N PHE A 136 -11.85 19.60 -20.62
CA PHE A 136 -12.47 18.80 -21.68
C PHE A 136 -13.93 18.44 -21.41
N HIS A 137 -14.53 18.96 -20.32
CA HIS A 137 -15.90 18.66 -19.90
C HIS A 137 -16.18 17.16 -19.74
N ILE A 138 -15.18 16.37 -19.36
CA ILE A 138 -15.31 14.92 -19.15
C ILE A 138 -15.92 14.67 -17.77
N PRO A 139 -17.03 13.90 -17.67
CA PRO A 139 -17.67 13.62 -16.39
C PRO A 139 -16.76 12.79 -15.46
N PHE A 140 -16.82 13.08 -14.15
CA PHE A 140 -16.01 12.45 -13.11
C PHE A 140 -16.03 10.92 -13.12
N ILE A 141 -17.16 10.32 -13.47
CA ILE A 141 -17.31 8.87 -13.53
C ILE A 141 -16.37 8.22 -14.56
N ILE A 142 -16.16 8.87 -15.70
CA ILE A 142 -15.25 8.38 -16.75
C ILE A 142 -13.79 8.41 -16.25
N ASN A 143 -13.40 9.46 -15.58
CA ASN A 143 -12.09 9.58 -14.93
C ASN A 143 -11.85 8.45 -13.93
N VAL A 144 -12.82 8.17 -13.04
CA VAL A 144 -12.73 7.09 -12.06
C VAL A 144 -12.56 5.74 -12.76
N ILE A 145 -13.38 5.43 -13.76
CA ILE A 145 -13.33 4.17 -14.51
C ILE A 145 -11.97 4.02 -15.19
N LEU A 146 -11.48 5.06 -15.84
CA LEU A 146 -10.20 5.05 -16.55
C LEU A 146 -9.03 4.84 -15.58
N THR A 147 -9.04 5.54 -14.45
CA THR A 147 -7.99 5.41 -13.43
C THR A 147 -7.97 3.99 -12.84
N VAL A 148 -9.14 3.43 -12.48
CA VAL A 148 -9.25 2.06 -11.97
C VAL A 148 -8.80 1.05 -13.02
N LEU A 149 -9.18 1.24 -14.28
CA LEU A 149 -8.79 0.35 -15.38
C LEU A 149 -7.26 0.33 -15.56
N ILE A 150 -6.61 1.49 -15.55
CA ILE A 150 -5.15 1.59 -15.67
C ILE A 150 -4.46 0.87 -14.51
N VAL A 151 -4.90 1.11 -13.27
CA VAL A 151 -4.35 0.44 -12.08
C VAL A 151 -4.55 -1.07 -12.17
N TRP A 152 -5.73 -1.51 -12.56
CA TRP A 152 -6.02 -2.93 -12.73
C TRP A 152 -5.14 -3.59 -13.79
N LEU A 153 -4.99 -2.97 -14.96
CA LEU A 153 -4.20 -3.50 -16.07
C LEU A 153 -2.73 -3.73 -15.71
N TYR A 154 -2.08 -2.78 -15.00
CA TYR A 154 -0.68 -2.99 -14.66
C TYR A 154 -0.48 -3.95 -13.48
N THR A 155 -1.47 -4.06 -12.58
CA THR A 155 -1.38 -4.94 -11.39
C THR A 155 -1.74 -6.39 -11.71
N PHE A 156 -2.61 -6.60 -12.69
CA PHE A 156 -3.21 -7.92 -13.00
C PHE A 156 -2.18 -9.04 -13.26
N ARG A 157 -1.04 -8.74 -13.89
CA ARG A 157 -0.05 -9.76 -14.27
C ARG A 157 1.13 -9.91 -13.31
N GLY A 158 1.44 -8.91 -12.52
CA GLY A 158 2.71 -8.83 -11.79
C GLY A 158 2.65 -9.10 -10.30
N GLY A 159 1.48 -8.99 -9.68
CA GLY A 159 1.32 -9.15 -8.23
C GLY A 159 2.32 -8.32 -7.42
N VAL A 160 2.74 -8.83 -6.27
CA VAL A 160 3.69 -8.16 -5.35
C VAL A 160 5.06 -7.96 -5.98
N LYS A 161 5.52 -8.91 -6.80
CA LYS A 161 6.82 -8.82 -7.46
C LYS A 161 6.91 -7.62 -8.40
N SER A 162 5.85 -7.35 -9.14
CA SER A 162 5.77 -6.16 -10.00
C SER A 162 5.76 -4.87 -9.17
N LEU A 163 5.01 -4.84 -8.06
CA LEU A 163 4.91 -3.66 -7.19
C LEU A 163 6.21 -3.29 -6.48
N ILE A 164 7.09 -4.26 -6.19
CA ILE A 164 8.39 -4.00 -5.56
C ILE A 164 9.35 -3.32 -6.55
N TRP A 165 9.23 -3.60 -7.84
CA TRP A 165 10.13 -3.09 -8.88
C TRP A 165 9.57 -1.85 -9.63
N THR A 166 8.36 -1.43 -9.33
CA THR A 166 7.72 -0.22 -9.88
C THR A 166 7.62 0.90 -8.87
#